data_baf7e37778fd5fb638ae4c8c7f3333e5
#
_entry.id   baf7e37778fd5fb638ae4c8c7f3333e5
#
_cell.length_a   1.000
_cell.length_b   1.000
_cell.length_c   1.000
_cell.angle_alpha   90.00
_cell.angle_beta   90.00
_cell.angle_gamma   90.00
#
_symmetry.space_group_name_H-M   'P 1'
#
loop_
_entity.id
_entity.type
_entity.pdbx_description
1 polymer ?
#
loop_
_entity_poly.entity_id
_entity_poly.type
_entity_poly.pdbx_seq_one_letter_code
_entity_poly.pdbx_strand_id
1 'polypeptide(L)'
;MRFKTILLIAALAGLTAACGEKEPQAEAPEIRLQVTPNEISVSSDAQEVTLTVNADSDWGVTPVEAWVKTSPTGGIKGETALKVSVEENKTGDARQTTLLFKYGTSRLEVPVRQHYKVQSVSVQDKALLAALLKNLDNDGDGVLSTKEVDGVTSLDLSDSGLTDISELADLFPGLTSLDLSGNNLISVDIQMLTKLKELDLTGNPLSAVYVWSDFTAPEGFKIPDGVQIIEPDIYTPAGYKLVWRDEFNDPSLTMPDTKEWWYETAEPGWVNNELQTYVAGRTGDIVTADVSDGTLKIRAIKSGNRVYSARVNTRKNWTYGYFEARLKLPKGKGTWPAFWMMPSVWSGWPDGGEIDIMEHVGCVPTEVSSSIHCKSYYHAIGTQKTAARKIPGVMDEFHTYALEWTPEYIKTYVDGKQLFYYNPEDYSQGRNANTWPFDKPFELKLNLAWGGDWGGMYGVDESCLPATYEIDYVRVFQK
;
A
#
# COMPACT_ATOMS: atom_id res chain seq x y z
N MET A 1 -10.75 24.43 39.04
CA MET A 1 -10.11 24.76 40.31
C MET A 1 -9.19 25.97 40.08
N ARG A 2 -9.49 27.07 40.75
CA ARG A 2 -8.74 28.34 40.64
C ARG A 2 -7.47 28.22 41.45
N PHE A 3 -6.30 28.53 40.90
CA PHE A 3 -5.11 28.81 41.69
C PHE A 3 -4.81 30.31 41.73
N LYS A 4 -4.68 30.80 42.95
CA LYS A 4 -4.50 32.18 43.33
C LYS A 4 -3.02 32.59 43.20
N THR A 5 -2.82 33.76 42.64
CA THR A 5 -1.60 34.56 42.71
C THR A 5 -1.31 34.98 44.16
N ILE A 6 -0.09 34.77 44.63
CA ILE A 6 0.40 35.37 45.89
C ILE A 6 1.45 36.38 45.54
N LEU A 7 1.13 37.64 45.85
CA LEU A 7 2.01 38.79 45.80
C LEU A 7 2.70 38.88 47.20
N LEU A 8 4.01 38.92 47.24
CA LEU A 8 4.74 39.17 48.50
C LEU A 8 5.40 40.54 48.38
N ILE A 9 4.89 41.48 49.19
CA ILE A 9 5.48 42.80 49.45
C ILE A 9 6.34 42.65 50.69
N ALA A 10 7.60 43.01 50.60
CA ALA A 10 8.42 43.18 51.78
C ALA A 10 9.00 44.59 51.83
N ALA A 11 8.79 45.18 52.98
CA ALA A 11 8.99 46.58 53.30
C ALA A 11 10.47 46.97 53.61
N LEU A 12 10.67 48.23 53.36
CA LEU A 12 11.87 49.03 53.63
C LEU A 12 12.26 49.03 55.13
N ALA A 13 13.54 48.91 55.37
CA ALA A 13 14.14 49.56 56.59
C ALA A 13 15.51 50.12 56.19
N GLY A 14 15.64 51.42 56.28
CA GLY A 14 16.88 52.15 56.01
C GLY A 14 17.85 52.10 57.12
N LEU A 15 19.12 52.23 56.80
CA LEU A 15 20.18 52.74 57.67
C LEU A 15 21.20 53.51 56.84
N THR A 16 21.42 54.75 57.25
CA THR A 16 22.38 55.70 56.76
C THR A 16 23.74 55.33 57.26
N ALA A 17 24.82 55.39 56.45
CA ALA A 17 26.03 56.12 56.75
C ALA A 17 27.17 55.90 55.75
N ALA A 18 27.81 56.97 55.44
CA ALA A 18 29.22 57.20 55.06
C ALA A 18 29.60 57.11 53.58
N CYS A 19 29.91 58.27 53.08
CA CYS A 19 30.63 58.56 51.82
C CYS A 19 31.94 57.80 51.71
N GLY A 20 32.07 57.11 50.58
CA GLY A 20 33.31 56.74 49.93
C GLY A 20 33.03 56.84 48.47
N GLU A 21 33.56 57.81 47.79
CA GLU A 21 33.52 57.93 46.35
C GLU A 21 34.18 56.66 45.70
N LYS A 22 33.39 55.72 45.26
CA LYS A 22 33.87 54.70 44.31
C LYS A 22 33.83 55.34 42.96
N GLU A 23 34.97 55.38 42.27
CA GLU A 23 35.05 55.61 40.84
C GLU A 23 34.01 54.71 40.12
N PRO A 24 33.32 55.22 39.13
CA PRO A 24 32.39 54.39 38.30
C PRO A 24 33.23 53.28 37.68
N GLN A 25 33.01 52.02 38.11
CA GLN A 25 33.47 50.86 37.34
C GLN A 25 32.81 50.99 35.99
N ALA A 26 33.65 51.19 34.97
CA ALA A 26 33.16 51.09 33.59
C ALA A 26 32.43 49.76 33.41
N GLU A 27 31.15 49.80 33.14
CA GLU A 27 30.40 48.60 32.77
C GLU A 27 31.17 47.93 31.63
N ALA A 28 31.51 46.64 31.83
CA ALA A 28 32.14 45.85 30.77
C ALA A 28 31.25 45.92 29.52
N PRO A 29 31.80 46.21 28.36
CA PRO A 29 31.00 46.36 27.16
C PRO A 29 30.15 45.12 26.96
N GLU A 30 28.84 45.33 26.80
CA GLU A 30 27.88 44.26 26.55
C GLU A 30 28.23 43.55 25.23
N ILE A 31 28.82 42.36 25.35
CA ILE A 31 29.20 41.58 24.18
C ILE A 31 27.91 41.21 23.45
N ARG A 32 27.81 41.60 22.19
CA ARG A 32 26.65 41.34 21.37
C ARG A 32 26.97 40.28 20.30
N LEU A 33 26.04 39.36 20.14
CA LEU A 33 26.03 38.41 19.02
C LEU A 33 24.64 38.45 18.38
N GLN A 34 24.62 38.66 17.08
CA GLN A 34 23.41 38.68 16.28
C GLN A 34 23.49 37.58 15.20
N VAL A 35 22.44 36.80 15.07
CA VAL A 35 22.31 35.73 14.05
C VAL A 35 21.10 36.03 13.21
N THR A 36 21.26 35.99 11.87
CA THR A 36 20.21 36.30 10.93
C THR A 36 20.20 35.23 9.79
N PRO A 37 19.07 34.58 9.54
CA PRO A 37 17.83 34.59 10.33
C PRO A 37 18.03 34.03 11.76
N ASN A 38 17.16 34.42 12.68
CA ASN A 38 17.22 33.98 14.07
C ASN A 38 16.42 32.70 14.36
N GLU A 39 15.86 32.09 13.33
CA GLU A 39 15.25 30.77 13.33
C GLU A 39 15.43 30.14 11.94
N ILE A 40 15.38 28.81 11.87
CA ILE A 40 15.43 28.03 10.64
C ILE A 40 14.16 27.20 10.58
N SER A 41 13.42 27.31 9.47
CA SER A 41 12.30 26.43 9.14
C SER A 41 12.53 25.87 7.73
N VAL A 42 12.58 24.55 7.60
CA VAL A 42 12.97 23.87 6.36
C VAL A 42 12.04 22.71 6.05
N SER A 43 11.96 22.33 4.77
CA SER A 43 11.20 21.14 4.31
C SER A 43 11.81 19.83 4.85
N SER A 44 11.17 18.73 4.52
CA SER A 44 11.66 17.38 4.89
C SER A 44 12.97 16.98 4.21
N ASP A 45 13.28 17.55 3.06
CA ASP A 45 14.46 17.17 2.27
C ASP A 45 15.76 17.66 2.91
N ALA A 46 16.85 16.99 2.61
CA ALA A 46 18.18 17.45 3.00
C ALA A 46 18.48 18.78 2.32
N GLN A 47 18.92 19.79 3.09
CA GLN A 47 19.21 21.10 2.56
C GLN A 47 20.26 21.87 3.38
N GLU A 48 20.82 22.91 2.79
CA GLU A 48 21.77 23.81 3.40
C GLU A 48 21.18 25.21 3.52
N VAL A 49 21.25 25.79 4.72
CA VAL A 49 20.82 27.16 5.03
C VAL A 49 22.05 27.97 5.45
N THR A 50 22.17 29.21 5.00
CA THR A 50 23.24 30.11 5.43
C THR A 50 22.70 31.11 6.43
N LEU A 51 23.31 31.18 7.60
CA LEU A 51 23.08 32.23 8.59
C LEU A 51 24.21 33.25 8.51
N THR A 52 23.91 34.53 8.74
CA THR A 52 24.92 35.57 8.98
C THR A 52 25.06 35.74 10.48
N VAL A 53 26.26 35.52 10.99
CA VAL A 53 26.62 35.72 12.38
C VAL A 53 27.47 36.99 12.49
N ASN A 54 27.00 38.00 13.24
CA ASN A 54 27.72 39.21 13.49
C ASN A 54 28.03 39.28 15.00
N ALA A 55 29.32 39.32 15.38
CA ALA A 55 29.79 39.19 16.75
C ALA A 55 30.82 40.23 17.11
N ASP A 56 30.77 40.73 18.34
CA ASP A 56 31.77 41.64 18.92
C ASP A 56 32.95 40.92 19.55
N SER A 57 32.90 39.60 19.67
CA SER A 57 33.95 38.74 20.21
C SER A 57 33.95 37.38 19.51
N ASP A 58 34.93 36.55 19.83
CA ASP A 58 34.99 35.15 19.40
C ASP A 58 33.75 34.38 19.90
N TRP A 59 33.24 33.51 19.06
CA TRP A 59 32.04 32.72 19.30
C TRP A 59 32.19 31.28 18.81
N GLY A 60 31.36 30.38 19.37
CA GLY A 60 31.24 29.00 18.92
C GLY A 60 29.78 28.61 18.81
N VAL A 61 29.47 27.64 17.95
CA VAL A 61 28.13 27.05 17.78
C VAL A 61 28.17 25.53 17.89
N THR A 62 27.18 24.97 18.53
CA THR A 62 27.02 23.52 18.68
C THR A 62 25.57 23.18 18.41
N PRO A 63 25.27 22.35 17.38
CA PRO A 63 23.95 21.74 17.21
C PRO A 63 23.67 20.79 18.38
N VAL A 64 22.42 20.78 18.87
CA VAL A 64 22.01 19.85 19.94
C VAL A 64 21.80 18.44 19.38
N GLU A 65 21.29 18.34 18.16
CA GLU A 65 20.97 17.06 17.51
C GLU A 65 21.88 16.78 16.32
N ALA A 66 22.19 15.49 16.11
CA ALA A 66 23.15 15.03 15.10
C ALA A 66 22.71 15.25 13.65
N TRP A 67 21.40 15.40 13.40
CA TRP A 67 20.85 15.65 12.06
C TRP A 67 21.04 17.09 11.56
N VAL A 68 21.60 17.96 12.40
CA VAL A 68 22.01 19.32 12.02
C VAL A 68 23.53 19.44 12.20
N LYS A 69 24.21 19.98 11.20
CA LYS A 69 25.66 20.23 11.21
C LYS A 69 25.93 21.67 10.85
N THR A 70 26.99 22.23 11.39
CA THR A 70 27.40 23.61 11.13
C THR A 70 28.84 23.69 10.62
N SER A 71 29.10 24.60 9.70
CA SER A 71 30.44 24.92 9.19
C SER A 71 30.57 26.41 8.88
N PRO A 72 31.51 27.10 9.50
CA PRO A 72 32.41 26.67 10.61
C PRO A 72 31.66 26.40 11.91
N THR A 73 32.31 25.80 12.90
CA THR A 73 31.76 25.58 14.26
C THR A 73 31.99 26.75 15.19
N GLY A 74 32.49 27.88 14.70
CA GLY A 74 32.74 29.10 15.43
C GLY A 74 33.43 30.13 14.54
N GLY A 75 33.62 31.34 15.06
CA GLY A 75 34.26 32.44 14.38
C GLY A 75 34.87 33.46 15.36
N ILE A 76 35.57 34.44 14.78
CA ILE A 76 36.15 35.58 15.50
C ILE A 76 35.20 36.79 15.42
N LYS A 77 35.54 37.85 16.12
CA LYS A 77 34.84 39.14 15.99
C LYS A 77 34.66 39.55 14.52
N GLY A 78 33.45 40.03 14.18
CA GLY A 78 33.04 40.47 12.87
C GLY A 78 31.89 39.65 12.28
N GLU A 79 31.72 39.77 11.00
CA GLU A 79 30.67 39.05 10.25
C GLU A 79 31.20 37.72 9.70
N THR A 80 30.41 36.64 9.89
CA THR A 80 30.75 35.31 9.43
C THR A 80 29.52 34.68 8.81
N ALA A 81 29.66 34.10 7.61
CA ALA A 81 28.65 33.24 7.01
C ALA A 81 28.77 31.83 7.62
N LEU A 82 27.71 31.39 8.27
CA LEU A 82 27.60 30.05 8.89
C LEU A 82 26.69 29.16 8.04
N LYS A 83 27.21 28.10 7.48
CA LYS A 83 26.43 27.08 6.78
C LYS A 83 25.85 26.11 7.79
N VAL A 84 24.55 25.87 7.69
CA VAL A 84 23.80 24.88 8.50
C VAL A 84 23.26 23.83 7.56
N SER A 85 23.82 22.63 7.61
CA SER A 85 23.34 21.47 6.83
C SER A 85 22.35 20.69 7.66
N VAL A 86 21.17 20.49 7.11
CA VAL A 86 20.06 19.73 7.73
C VAL A 86 19.87 18.44 6.93
N GLU A 87 19.95 17.30 7.60
CA GLU A 87 19.75 15.97 6.99
C GLU A 87 18.26 15.74 6.68
N GLU A 88 17.96 14.90 5.66
CA GLU A 88 16.59 14.52 5.30
C GLU A 88 15.81 13.97 6.50
N ASN A 89 14.58 14.43 6.68
CA ASN A 89 13.69 13.93 7.72
C ASN A 89 12.87 12.73 7.17
N LYS A 90 13.22 11.54 7.62
CA LYS A 90 12.53 10.26 7.27
C LYS A 90 11.62 9.74 8.38
N THR A 91 11.39 10.52 9.44
CA THR A 91 10.70 10.02 10.64
C THR A 91 9.18 9.98 10.52
N GLY A 92 8.60 10.62 9.51
CA GLY A 92 7.13 10.76 9.38
C GLY A 92 6.52 11.83 10.29
N ASP A 93 7.33 12.49 11.14
CA ASP A 93 6.91 13.58 12.02
C ASP A 93 7.82 14.79 11.87
N ALA A 94 7.25 15.99 12.10
CA ALA A 94 8.07 17.20 12.18
C ALA A 94 9.04 17.08 13.36
N ARG A 95 10.27 17.56 13.17
CA ARG A 95 11.29 17.55 14.21
C ARG A 95 11.86 18.92 14.43
N GLN A 96 12.34 19.16 15.66
CA GLN A 96 12.96 20.41 16.01
C GLN A 96 14.21 20.19 16.86
N THR A 97 15.13 21.13 16.76
CA THR A 97 16.34 21.21 17.58
C THR A 97 16.78 22.65 17.73
N THR A 98 17.95 22.89 18.33
CA THR A 98 18.48 24.20 18.59
C THR A 98 19.96 24.25 18.23
N LEU A 99 20.41 25.37 17.64
CA LEU A 99 21.81 25.72 17.54
C LEU A 99 22.16 26.55 18.79
N LEU A 100 23.10 26.05 19.60
CA LEU A 100 23.56 26.73 20.79
C LEU A 100 24.82 27.56 20.49
N PHE A 101 24.68 28.86 20.41
CA PHE A 101 25.81 29.78 20.30
C PHE A 101 26.35 30.14 21.69
N LYS A 102 27.68 30.11 21.83
CA LYS A 102 28.41 30.58 23.01
C LYS A 102 29.32 31.72 22.63
N TYR A 103 29.27 32.81 23.37
CA TYR A 103 30.12 33.97 23.17
C TYR A 103 30.37 34.66 24.53
N GLY A 104 31.62 34.81 24.91
CA GLY A 104 31.95 35.21 26.27
C GLY A 104 31.29 34.33 27.32
N THR A 105 30.54 34.92 28.25
CA THR A 105 29.76 34.24 29.29
C THR A 105 28.28 34.02 28.85
N SER A 106 27.90 34.56 27.71
CA SER A 106 26.50 34.54 27.21
C SER A 106 26.21 33.38 26.26
N ARG A 107 24.92 33.11 26.07
CA ARG A 107 24.42 32.09 25.15
C ARG A 107 23.28 32.67 24.33
N LEU A 108 23.18 32.24 23.06
CA LEU A 108 22.06 32.52 22.18
C LEU A 108 21.59 31.19 21.60
N GLU A 109 20.27 31.00 21.50
CA GLU A 109 19.64 29.84 20.95
C GLU A 109 18.94 30.21 19.63
N VAL A 110 19.20 29.44 18.57
CA VAL A 110 18.53 29.58 17.27
C VAL A 110 17.77 28.28 17.01
N PRO A 111 16.44 28.30 17.02
CA PRO A 111 15.63 27.11 16.76
C PRO A 111 15.75 26.68 15.32
N VAL A 112 15.78 25.37 15.10
CA VAL A 112 15.74 24.70 13.81
C VAL A 112 14.53 23.78 13.78
N ARG A 113 13.61 24.03 12.89
CA ARG A 113 12.43 23.21 12.64
C ARG A 113 12.50 22.59 11.26
N GLN A 114 12.18 21.30 11.17
CA GLN A 114 12.11 20.60 9.90
C GLN A 114 10.78 19.86 9.78
N HIS A 115 10.08 20.10 8.68
CA HIS A 115 8.84 19.42 8.36
C HIS A 115 9.07 17.93 8.03
N TYR A 116 8.04 17.13 8.07
CA TYR A 116 8.07 15.73 7.59
C TYR A 116 7.65 15.67 6.12
N LYS A 117 7.97 14.56 5.48
CA LYS A 117 7.53 14.30 4.10
C LYS A 117 6.08 13.82 4.13
N VAL A 118 5.18 14.61 3.58
CA VAL A 118 3.79 14.22 3.41
C VAL A 118 3.71 13.16 2.30
N GLN A 119 3.20 11.97 2.64
CA GLN A 119 2.76 10.99 1.64
C GLN A 119 1.28 11.26 1.35
N SER A 120 0.99 11.79 0.17
CA SER A 120 -0.38 12.08 -0.23
C SER A 120 -1.14 10.79 -0.59
N VAL A 121 -2.41 10.77 -0.23
CA VAL A 121 -3.38 9.77 -0.67
C VAL A 121 -4.07 10.29 -1.93
N SER A 122 -4.15 9.45 -2.95
CA SER A 122 -4.85 9.81 -4.19
C SER A 122 -6.32 9.43 -4.07
N VAL A 123 -7.20 10.42 -4.25
CA VAL A 123 -8.65 10.25 -4.36
C VAL A 123 -9.06 10.81 -5.72
N GLN A 124 -9.72 10.00 -6.55
CA GLN A 124 -10.03 10.39 -7.93
C GLN A 124 -11.31 11.21 -8.00
N ASP A 125 -12.32 10.86 -7.19
CA ASP A 125 -13.55 11.65 -7.12
C ASP A 125 -13.30 12.98 -6.39
N LYS A 126 -13.56 14.10 -7.08
CA LYS A 126 -13.28 15.44 -6.56
C LYS A 126 -14.21 15.85 -5.44
N ALA A 127 -15.48 15.40 -5.46
CA ALA A 127 -16.45 15.72 -4.42
C ALA A 127 -16.08 14.94 -3.16
N LEU A 128 -15.72 13.68 -3.31
CA LEU A 128 -15.21 12.84 -2.21
C LEU A 128 -13.93 13.43 -1.61
N LEU A 129 -12.95 13.80 -2.45
CA LEU A 129 -11.71 14.43 -1.96
C LEU A 129 -12.01 15.70 -1.15
N ALA A 130 -12.89 16.57 -1.66
CA ALA A 130 -13.26 17.81 -0.96
C ALA A 130 -13.97 17.54 0.38
N ALA A 131 -14.83 16.52 0.45
CA ALA A 131 -15.49 16.10 1.67
C ALA A 131 -14.50 15.49 2.67
N LEU A 132 -13.54 14.68 2.21
CA LEU A 132 -12.50 14.10 3.06
C LEU A 132 -11.56 15.17 3.61
N LEU A 133 -11.12 16.12 2.78
CA LEU A 133 -10.29 17.23 3.24
C LEU A 133 -11.00 18.08 4.30
N LYS A 134 -12.28 18.37 4.12
CA LYS A 134 -13.07 19.09 5.14
C LYS A 134 -13.08 18.40 6.50
N ASN A 135 -13.00 17.05 6.52
CA ASN A 135 -13.07 16.24 7.73
C ASN A 135 -11.71 15.89 8.32
N LEU A 136 -10.69 15.70 7.49
CA LEU A 136 -9.44 15.04 7.88
C LEU A 136 -8.19 15.89 7.71
N ASP A 137 -8.23 16.97 6.90
CA ASP A 137 -7.09 17.90 6.74
C ASP A 137 -6.89 18.71 8.03
N ASN A 138 -6.12 18.12 8.95
CA ASN A 138 -5.92 18.67 10.28
C ASN A 138 -4.83 19.75 10.32
N ASP A 139 -3.93 19.76 9.34
CA ASP A 139 -2.84 20.73 9.27
C ASP A 139 -3.12 21.88 8.27
N GLY A 140 -4.21 21.77 7.50
CA GLY A 140 -4.73 22.81 6.60
C GLY A 140 -3.86 23.00 5.35
N ASP A 141 -3.11 21.98 4.94
CA ASP A 141 -2.23 22.05 3.78
C ASP A 141 -2.95 21.78 2.44
N GLY A 142 -4.20 21.32 2.50
CA GLY A 142 -5.05 21.02 1.34
C GLY A 142 -4.69 19.70 0.65
N VAL A 143 -3.89 18.85 1.30
CA VAL A 143 -3.49 17.53 0.80
C VAL A 143 -3.92 16.46 1.78
N LEU A 144 -4.66 15.48 1.31
CA LEU A 144 -5.00 14.33 2.15
C LEU A 144 -3.75 13.42 2.28
N SER A 145 -3.22 13.30 3.47
CA SER A 145 -2.02 12.51 3.76
C SER A 145 -2.35 11.11 4.28
N THR A 146 -1.42 10.17 4.14
CA THR A 146 -1.55 8.83 4.73
C THR A 146 -1.73 8.88 6.25
N LYS A 147 -1.13 9.87 6.92
CA LYS A 147 -1.24 10.06 8.37
C LYS A 147 -2.65 10.49 8.80
N GLU A 148 -3.35 11.25 7.96
CA GLU A 148 -4.71 11.73 8.25
C GLU A 148 -5.77 10.67 7.99
N VAL A 149 -5.51 9.72 7.10
CA VAL A 149 -6.44 8.60 6.84
C VAL A 149 -6.19 7.40 7.75
N ASP A 150 -4.98 7.27 8.30
CA ASP A 150 -4.62 6.14 9.13
C ASP A 150 -5.45 6.07 10.42
N GLY A 151 -6.01 4.89 10.69
CA GLY A 151 -6.80 4.65 11.90
C GLY A 151 -8.15 5.35 11.96
N VAL A 152 -8.63 5.98 10.88
CA VAL A 152 -9.96 6.58 10.83
C VAL A 152 -11.02 5.49 10.91
N THR A 153 -11.93 5.63 11.89
CA THR A 153 -13.01 4.68 12.13
C THR A 153 -14.39 5.31 12.05
N SER A 154 -14.47 6.64 11.92
CA SER A 154 -15.73 7.39 11.82
C SER A 154 -15.56 8.53 10.82
N LEU A 155 -16.54 8.70 9.91
CA LEU A 155 -16.59 9.78 8.94
C LEU A 155 -17.98 10.38 8.89
N ASP A 156 -18.04 11.71 8.88
CA ASP A 156 -19.25 12.49 8.56
C ASP A 156 -19.06 13.13 7.17
N LEU A 157 -19.69 12.54 6.18
CA LEU A 157 -19.71 12.99 4.79
C LEU A 157 -21.11 13.47 4.38
N SER A 158 -21.94 13.86 5.35
CA SER A 158 -23.28 14.38 5.11
C SER A 158 -23.25 15.66 4.28
N ASP A 159 -24.32 15.91 3.51
CA ASP A 159 -24.53 17.13 2.72
C ASP A 159 -23.32 17.54 1.84
N SER A 160 -22.56 16.56 1.35
CA SER A 160 -21.32 16.79 0.59
C SER A 160 -21.51 16.71 -0.93
N GLY A 161 -22.76 16.47 -1.39
CA GLY A 161 -23.09 16.38 -2.81
C GLY A 161 -22.55 15.14 -3.53
N LEU A 162 -22.19 14.10 -2.77
CA LEU A 162 -21.58 12.87 -3.28
C LEU A 162 -22.55 12.10 -4.19
N THR A 163 -22.03 11.57 -5.29
CA THR A 163 -22.73 10.67 -6.21
C THR A 163 -22.08 9.28 -6.25
N ASP A 164 -20.84 9.14 -5.75
CA ASP A 164 -20.06 7.91 -5.67
C ASP A 164 -19.24 7.88 -4.39
N ILE A 165 -19.09 6.69 -3.81
CA ILE A 165 -18.28 6.42 -2.61
C ILE A 165 -17.38 5.18 -2.79
N SER A 166 -17.21 4.72 -4.01
CA SER A 166 -16.50 3.44 -4.31
C SER A 166 -15.07 3.39 -3.75
N GLU A 167 -14.42 4.55 -3.60
CA GLU A 167 -13.06 4.63 -3.05
C GLU A 167 -13.00 4.53 -1.51
N LEU A 168 -14.13 4.65 -0.77
CA LEU A 168 -14.12 4.68 0.70
C LEU A 168 -13.62 3.39 1.34
N ALA A 169 -14.00 2.25 0.79
CA ALA A 169 -13.62 0.95 1.36
C ALA A 169 -12.11 0.72 1.33
N ASP A 170 -11.45 1.20 0.28
CA ASP A 170 -10.00 1.09 0.11
C ASP A 170 -9.24 2.06 1.02
N LEU A 171 -9.77 3.26 1.16
CA LEU A 171 -9.16 4.29 1.99
C LEU A 171 -9.36 4.02 3.49
N PHE A 172 -10.51 3.49 3.87
CA PHE A 172 -10.92 3.35 5.26
C PHE A 172 -11.48 1.95 5.61
N PRO A 173 -10.70 0.88 5.48
CA PRO A 173 -11.18 -0.49 5.75
C PRO A 173 -11.53 -0.74 7.23
N GLY A 174 -11.24 0.24 8.09
CA GLY A 174 -11.53 0.22 9.51
C GLY A 174 -12.81 0.93 9.94
N LEU A 175 -13.61 1.48 9.01
CA LEU A 175 -14.80 2.26 9.34
C LEU A 175 -15.81 1.47 10.17
N THR A 176 -16.27 2.11 11.25
CA THR A 176 -17.32 1.59 12.13
C THR A 176 -18.55 2.52 12.15
N SER A 177 -18.38 3.80 11.76
CA SER A 177 -19.46 4.80 11.69
C SER A 177 -19.28 5.64 10.43
N LEU A 178 -20.34 5.79 9.63
CA LEU A 178 -20.33 6.53 8.38
C LEU A 178 -21.67 7.27 8.21
N ASP A 179 -21.61 8.60 8.13
CA ASP A 179 -22.75 9.43 7.77
C ASP A 179 -22.63 9.88 6.31
N LEU A 180 -23.56 9.46 5.48
CA LEU A 180 -23.71 9.81 4.06
C LEU A 180 -25.02 10.53 3.79
N SER A 181 -25.71 10.97 4.83
CA SER A 181 -27.04 11.60 4.69
C SER A 181 -27.00 12.87 3.83
N GLY A 182 -28.11 13.18 3.15
CA GLY A 182 -28.24 14.40 2.36
C GLY A 182 -27.37 14.49 1.11
N ASN A 183 -26.93 13.36 0.56
CA ASN A 183 -26.14 13.31 -0.67
C ASN A 183 -27.00 12.96 -1.91
N ASN A 184 -26.36 12.72 -3.05
CA ASN A 184 -27.02 12.41 -4.32
C ASN A 184 -26.78 10.96 -4.78
N LEU A 185 -26.60 10.04 -3.83
CA LEU A 185 -26.30 8.65 -4.09
C LEU A 185 -27.54 7.92 -4.62
N ILE A 186 -27.43 7.26 -5.79
CA ILE A 186 -28.49 6.43 -6.39
C ILE A 186 -28.36 4.99 -5.91
N SER A 187 -27.12 4.53 -5.71
CA SER A 187 -26.77 3.24 -5.11
C SER A 187 -25.55 3.40 -4.23
N VAL A 188 -25.42 2.50 -3.26
CA VAL A 188 -24.28 2.48 -2.32
C VAL A 188 -23.76 1.07 -2.22
N ASP A 189 -22.45 0.87 -2.40
CA ASP A 189 -21.78 -0.40 -2.16
C ASP A 189 -20.97 -0.32 -0.87
N ILE A 190 -21.40 -1.08 0.13
CA ILE A 190 -20.72 -1.22 1.43
C ILE A 190 -20.22 -2.65 1.67
N GLN A 191 -20.16 -3.49 0.65
CA GLN A 191 -19.80 -4.90 0.79
C GLN A 191 -18.45 -5.11 1.48
N MET A 192 -17.50 -4.19 1.25
CA MET A 192 -16.16 -4.23 1.87
C MET A 192 -16.10 -3.52 3.23
N LEU A 193 -17.10 -2.75 3.62
CA LEU A 193 -17.15 -2.03 4.90
C LEU A 193 -17.78 -2.87 6.02
N THR A 194 -17.37 -4.11 6.15
CA THR A 194 -17.98 -5.13 7.04
C THR A 194 -17.87 -4.82 8.53
N LYS A 195 -17.13 -3.78 8.94
CA LYS A 195 -16.99 -3.34 10.32
C LYS A 195 -17.99 -2.26 10.73
N LEU A 196 -18.80 -1.74 9.78
CA LEU A 196 -19.79 -0.70 10.07
C LEU A 196 -20.80 -1.17 11.12
N LYS A 197 -21.03 -0.29 12.08
CA LYS A 197 -22.05 -0.42 13.13
C LYS A 197 -23.10 0.68 13.04
N GLU A 198 -22.70 1.83 12.49
CA GLU A 198 -23.54 3.00 12.28
C GLU A 198 -23.39 3.44 10.83
N LEU A 199 -24.52 3.65 10.18
CA LEU A 199 -24.60 4.13 8.80
C LEU A 199 -25.86 5.00 8.65
N ASP A 200 -25.73 6.22 8.17
CA ASP A 200 -26.85 7.07 7.82
C ASP A 200 -26.88 7.32 6.31
N LEU A 201 -27.90 6.82 5.63
CA LEU A 201 -28.14 6.98 4.19
C LEU A 201 -29.38 7.85 3.90
N THR A 202 -29.98 8.46 4.91
CA THR A 202 -31.20 9.26 4.76
C THR A 202 -30.97 10.47 3.85
N GLY A 203 -32.01 10.90 3.14
CA GLY A 203 -31.93 12.08 2.27
C GLY A 203 -31.18 11.85 0.94
N ASN A 204 -30.89 10.60 0.58
CA ASN A 204 -30.35 10.23 -0.74
C ASN A 204 -31.45 9.66 -1.65
N PRO A 205 -31.37 9.86 -2.98
CA PRO A 205 -32.30 9.25 -3.95
C PRO A 205 -32.00 7.77 -4.22
N LEU A 206 -31.76 6.98 -3.17
CA LEU A 206 -31.30 5.61 -3.26
C LEU A 206 -32.32 4.66 -3.86
N SER A 207 -31.86 3.78 -4.75
CA SER A 207 -32.60 2.62 -5.24
C SER A 207 -32.09 1.30 -4.67
N ALA A 208 -30.80 1.20 -4.36
CA ALA A 208 -30.16 -0.03 -3.89
C ALA A 208 -29.01 0.26 -2.92
N VAL A 209 -28.80 -0.67 -1.98
CA VAL A 209 -27.60 -0.79 -1.15
C VAL A 209 -27.05 -2.20 -1.29
N TYR A 210 -25.80 -2.31 -1.77
CA TYR A 210 -25.08 -3.58 -1.87
C TYR A 210 -24.35 -3.83 -0.56
N VAL A 211 -24.65 -4.96 0.06
CA VAL A 211 -24.16 -5.34 1.40
C VAL A 211 -23.34 -6.63 1.33
N TRP A 212 -22.64 -6.97 2.40
CA TRP A 212 -21.88 -8.23 2.50
C TRP A 212 -22.79 -9.44 2.66
N SER A 213 -22.27 -10.65 2.43
CA SER A 213 -22.99 -11.90 2.60
C SER A 213 -23.46 -12.10 4.06
N ASP A 214 -24.64 -12.70 4.25
CA ASP A 214 -25.26 -12.90 5.55
C ASP A 214 -25.50 -11.57 6.30
N PHE A 215 -25.80 -10.51 5.56
CA PHE A 215 -26.03 -9.19 6.11
C PHE A 215 -27.24 -9.16 7.03
N THR A 216 -27.03 -8.65 8.23
CA THR A 216 -28.09 -8.23 9.13
C THR A 216 -27.81 -6.80 9.51
N ALA A 217 -28.74 -5.87 9.16
CA ALA A 217 -28.54 -4.46 9.43
C ALA A 217 -28.33 -4.22 10.92
N PRO A 218 -27.19 -3.63 11.33
CA PRO A 218 -27.01 -3.18 12.70
C PRO A 218 -28.07 -2.17 13.12
N GLU A 219 -28.39 -2.07 14.42
CA GLU A 219 -29.39 -1.13 14.95
C GLU A 219 -29.09 0.34 14.56
N GLY A 220 -27.79 0.67 14.38
CA GLY A 220 -27.34 1.99 13.97
C GLY A 220 -27.48 2.32 12.47
N PHE A 221 -28.05 1.42 11.65
CA PHE A 221 -28.24 1.66 10.23
C PHE A 221 -29.56 2.36 9.96
N LYS A 222 -29.48 3.51 9.27
CA LYS A 222 -30.63 4.29 8.80
C LYS A 222 -30.66 4.25 7.27
N ILE A 223 -31.35 3.24 6.75
CA ILE A 223 -31.57 3.05 5.31
C ILE A 223 -33.00 3.52 5.00
N PRO A 224 -33.23 4.38 3.99
CA PRO A 224 -34.57 4.82 3.64
C PRO A 224 -35.50 3.66 3.26
N ASP A 225 -36.79 3.81 3.54
CA ASP A 225 -37.79 2.82 3.19
C ASP A 225 -37.89 2.61 1.67
N GLY A 226 -38.03 1.35 1.24
CA GLY A 226 -38.19 0.97 -0.16
C GLY A 226 -36.91 0.83 -0.95
N VAL A 227 -35.76 1.07 -0.32
CA VAL A 227 -34.44 0.78 -0.91
C VAL A 227 -34.22 -0.74 -0.94
N GLN A 228 -33.73 -1.25 -2.08
CA GLN A 228 -33.39 -2.67 -2.21
C GLN A 228 -32.09 -2.96 -1.48
N ILE A 229 -32.09 -3.95 -0.61
CA ILE A 229 -30.89 -4.51 0.00
C ILE A 229 -30.45 -5.69 -0.86
N ILE A 230 -29.24 -5.63 -1.41
CA ILE A 230 -28.70 -6.61 -2.34
C ILE A 230 -27.47 -7.26 -1.71
N GLU A 231 -27.61 -8.52 -1.34
CA GLU A 231 -26.45 -9.34 -0.95
C GLU A 231 -25.77 -9.91 -2.21
N PRO A 232 -24.44 -10.03 -2.22
CA PRO A 232 -23.75 -10.65 -3.33
C PRO A 232 -24.07 -12.14 -3.39
N ASP A 233 -24.29 -12.67 -4.60
CA ASP A 233 -24.33 -14.12 -4.86
C ASP A 233 -22.89 -14.68 -4.92
N ILE A 234 -22.16 -14.51 -3.81
CA ILE A 234 -20.77 -14.92 -3.69
C ILE A 234 -20.66 -15.89 -2.52
N TYR A 235 -20.30 -17.15 -2.85
CA TYR A 235 -19.94 -18.11 -1.81
C TYR A 235 -18.75 -17.57 -0.99
N THR A 236 -18.96 -17.46 0.32
CA THR A 236 -17.93 -17.04 1.26
C THR A 236 -17.55 -18.24 2.14
N PRO A 237 -16.25 -18.63 2.17
CA PRO A 237 -15.83 -19.75 3.01
C PRO A 237 -16.11 -19.48 4.50
N ALA A 238 -16.48 -20.52 5.25
CA ALA A 238 -16.83 -20.39 6.67
C ALA A 238 -15.72 -19.72 7.48
N GLY A 239 -16.07 -18.68 8.23
CA GLY A 239 -15.16 -17.90 9.07
C GLY A 239 -14.30 -16.88 8.33
N TYR A 240 -14.52 -16.69 7.05
CA TYR A 240 -13.88 -15.67 6.23
C TYR A 240 -14.85 -14.56 5.86
N LYS A 241 -14.31 -13.41 5.45
CA LYS A 241 -15.05 -12.27 4.86
C LYS A 241 -14.39 -11.87 3.57
N LEU A 242 -15.17 -11.48 2.58
CA LEU A 242 -14.66 -10.90 1.34
C LEU A 242 -13.96 -9.57 1.67
N VAL A 243 -12.71 -9.42 1.24
CA VAL A 243 -11.90 -8.22 1.47
C VAL A 243 -11.42 -7.56 0.19
N TRP A 244 -11.47 -8.28 -0.93
CA TRP A 244 -11.16 -7.76 -2.25
C TRP A 244 -11.74 -8.68 -3.33
N ARG A 245 -12.12 -8.08 -4.46
CA ARG A 245 -12.56 -8.81 -5.66
C ARG A 245 -12.33 -8.00 -6.92
N ASP A 246 -12.22 -8.70 -8.04
CA ASP A 246 -12.45 -8.17 -9.37
C ASP A 246 -13.31 -9.18 -10.16
N GLU A 247 -14.49 -8.74 -10.57
CA GLU A 247 -15.47 -9.54 -11.31
C GLU A 247 -15.37 -9.26 -12.82
N PHE A 248 -14.46 -8.39 -13.25
CA PHE A 248 -14.23 -7.96 -14.64
C PHE A 248 -15.50 -7.59 -15.42
N ASN A 249 -16.51 -7.10 -14.73
CA ASN A 249 -17.83 -6.80 -15.26
C ASN A 249 -18.18 -5.30 -15.33
N ASP A 250 -17.23 -4.41 -15.03
CA ASP A 250 -17.41 -2.99 -15.22
C ASP A 250 -17.47 -2.64 -16.72
N PRO A 251 -18.61 -2.17 -17.23
CA PRO A 251 -18.79 -1.90 -18.65
C PRO A 251 -17.98 -0.69 -19.16
N SER A 252 -17.43 0.12 -18.26
CA SER A 252 -16.57 1.25 -18.60
C SER A 252 -15.12 0.83 -18.89
N LEU A 253 -14.72 -0.35 -18.44
CA LEU A 253 -13.36 -0.87 -18.56
C LEU A 253 -13.25 -1.81 -19.77
N THR A 254 -12.24 -1.59 -20.60
CA THR A 254 -11.87 -2.49 -21.71
C THR A 254 -10.52 -3.16 -21.48
N MET A 255 -9.86 -2.82 -20.39
CA MET A 255 -8.57 -3.34 -19.92
C MET A 255 -8.67 -3.54 -18.41
N PRO A 256 -7.83 -4.41 -17.79
CA PRO A 256 -7.71 -4.48 -16.33
C PRO A 256 -7.52 -3.09 -15.71
N ASP A 257 -8.26 -2.80 -14.65
CA ASP A 257 -8.15 -1.52 -13.96
C ASP A 257 -6.72 -1.32 -13.44
N THR A 258 -6.09 -0.24 -13.87
CA THR A 258 -4.71 0.08 -13.47
C THR A 258 -4.59 0.52 -12.01
N LYS A 259 -5.70 0.77 -11.31
CA LYS A 259 -5.72 0.99 -9.87
C LYS A 259 -5.53 -0.34 -9.11
N GLU A 260 -6.05 -1.44 -9.65
CA GLU A 260 -6.01 -2.77 -9.03
C GLU A 260 -4.88 -3.64 -9.58
N TRP A 261 -4.53 -3.48 -10.85
CA TRP A 261 -3.59 -4.33 -11.56
C TRP A 261 -2.40 -3.55 -12.14
N TRP A 262 -1.27 -4.21 -12.25
CA TRP A 262 -0.10 -3.72 -12.98
C TRP A 262 0.48 -4.82 -13.85
N TYR A 263 1.18 -4.42 -14.92
CA TYR A 263 1.77 -5.35 -15.87
C TYR A 263 3.26 -5.54 -15.63
N GLU A 264 3.70 -6.77 -15.61
CA GLU A 264 5.11 -7.11 -15.65
C GLU A 264 5.54 -7.39 -17.08
N THR A 265 6.55 -6.68 -17.58
CA THR A 265 7.00 -6.77 -18.97
C THR A 265 8.37 -7.43 -19.04
N ALA A 266 8.57 -8.31 -20.03
CA ALA A 266 9.83 -9.02 -20.21
C ALA A 266 10.03 -9.50 -21.65
N GLU A 267 11.28 -9.60 -22.06
CA GLU A 267 11.68 -10.22 -23.33
C GLU A 267 11.75 -11.76 -23.20
N PRO A 268 11.71 -12.49 -24.32
CA PRO A 268 11.86 -13.97 -24.33
C PRO A 268 13.11 -14.42 -23.59
N GLY A 269 13.01 -15.54 -22.87
CA GLY A 269 14.11 -16.11 -22.09
C GLY A 269 14.36 -15.47 -20.74
N TRP A 270 13.47 -14.56 -20.28
CA TRP A 270 13.62 -13.92 -18.99
C TRP A 270 13.61 -14.92 -17.82
N VAL A 271 12.66 -15.84 -17.78
CA VAL A 271 12.59 -16.96 -16.84
C VAL A 271 12.19 -18.22 -17.58
N ASN A 272 12.58 -19.40 -17.08
CA ASN A 272 12.17 -20.73 -17.58
C ASN A 272 12.31 -20.92 -19.10
N ASN A 273 13.22 -20.18 -19.76
CA ASN A 273 13.40 -20.18 -21.22
C ASN A 273 12.08 -19.92 -22.00
N GLU A 274 11.14 -19.20 -21.43
CA GLU A 274 9.85 -18.87 -22.05
C GLU A 274 10.04 -18.06 -23.34
N LEU A 275 9.18 -18.28 -24.34
CA LEU A 275 9.37 -17.79 -25.70
C LEU A 275 8.58 -16.51 -26.03
N GLN A 276 7.65 -16.08 -25.17
CA GLN A 276 6.86 -14.87 -25.40
C GLN A 276 7.61 -13.60 -24.96
N THR A 277 7.21 -12.48 -25.54
CA THR A 277 7.43 -11.15 -24.99
C THR A 277 6.20 -10.77 -24.15
N TYR A 278 6.39 -10.49 -22.84
CA TYR A 278 5.34 -9.90 -22.02
C TYR A 278 5.25 -8.40 -22.24
N VAL A 279 4.06 -7.92 -22.59
CA VAL A 279 3.75 -6.51 -22.82
C VAL A 279 2.64 -6.03 -21.87
N ALA A 280 2.52 -4.72 -21.70
CA ALA A 280 1.54 -4.09 -20.80
C ALA A 280 0.13 -4.07 -21.45
N GLY A 281 -0.44 -5.26 -21.66
CA GLY A 281 -1.79 -5.47 -22.17
C GLY A 281 -1.96 -5.17 -23.65
N ARG A 282 -1.17 -4.27 -24.23
CA ARG A 282 -1.23 -3.91 -25.66
C ARG A 282 0.15 -3.46 -26.17
N THR A 283 0.42 -3.80 -27.43
CA THR A 283 1.55 -3.22 -28.18
C THR A 283 1.13 -3.05 -29.66
N GLY A 284 1.04 -1.79 -30.13
CA GLY A 284 0.41 -1.49 -31.42
C GLY A 284 -1.02 -2.01 -31.48
N ASP A 285 -1.32 -2.80 -32.53
CA ASP A 285 -2.63 -3.43 -32.72
C ASP A 285 -2.80 -4.77 -31.99
N ILE A 286 -1.75 -5.26 -31.32
CA ILE A 286 -1.77 -6.54 -30.60
C ILE A 286 -2.31 -6.28 -29.19
N VAL A 287 -3.43 -6.91 -28.83
CA VAL A 287 -4.08 -6.83 -27.52
C VAL A 287 -3.89 -8.15 -26.79
N THR A 288 -2.95 -8.16 -25.84
CA THR A 288 -2.59 -9.35 -25.06
C THR A 288 -3.39 -9.49 -23.75
N ALA A 289 -4.05 -8.41 -23.30
CA ALA A 289 -5.01 -8.46 -22.20
C ALA A 289 -6.13 -7.46 -22.46
N ASP A 290 -7.38 -7.87 -22.29
CA ASP A 290 -8.57 -7.02 -22.34
C ASP A 290 -9.66 -7.53 -21.40
N VAL A 291 -10.56 -6.63 -21.02
CA VAL A 291 -11.80 -6.96 -20.32
C VAL A 291 -12.95 -6.83 -21.30
N SER A 292 -13.65 -7.94 -21.53
CA SER A 292 -14.80 -7.99 -22.44
C SER A 292 -15.71 -9.18 -22.07
N ASP A 293 -17.02 -9.03 -22.31
CA ASP A 293 -18.03 -10.04 -22.02
C ASP A 293 -18.00 -10.54 -20.56
N GLY A 294 -17.66 -9.64 -19.60
CA GLY A 294 -17.60 -9.96 -18.18
C GLY A 294 -16.39 -10.81 -17.77
N THR A 295 -15.32 -10.87 -18.58
CA THR A 295 -14.11 -11.63 -18.25
C THR A 295 -12.84 -10.85 -18.60
N LEU A 296 -11.77 -11.06 -17.84
CA LEU A 296 -10.42 -10.74 -18.27
C LEU A 296 -9.91 -11.82 -19.20
N LYS A 297 -9.40 -11.43 -20.36
CA LYS A 297 -8.80 -12.34 -21.35
C LYS A 297 -7.32 -12.03 -21.49
N ILE A 298 -6.46 -12.98 -21.14
CA ILE A 298 -5.02 -12.93 -21.40
C ILE A 298 -4.72 -13.81 -22.60
N ARG A 299 -4.07 -13.23 -23.64
CA ARG A 299 -3.84 -13.93 -24.90
C ARG A 299 -2.36 -14.08 -25.22
N ALA A 300 -1.99 -15.25 -25.71
CA ALA A 300 -0.75 -15.45 -26.44
C ALA A 300 -1.04 -15.24 -27.94
N ILE A 301 -0.39 -14.27 -28.56
CA ILE A 301 -0.65 -13.83 -29.95
C ILE A 301 0.65 -13.84 -30.74
N LYS A 302 0.67 -14.54 -31.86
CA LYS A 302 1.80 -14.51 -32.81
C LYS A 302 1.68 -13.31 -33.75
N SER A 303 2.75 -12.53 -33.84
CA SER A 303 2.91 -11.46 -34.83
C SER A 303 4.32 -11.47 -35.39
N GLY A 304 4.44 -11.71 -36.70
CA GLY A 304 5.74 -11.98 -37.32
C GLY A 304 6.42 -13.22 -36.71
N ASN A 305 7.64 -13.05 -36.25
CA ASN A 305 8.45 -14.12 -35.63
C ASN A 305 8.37 -14.12 -34.10
N ARG A 306 7.48 -13.33 -33.49
CA ARG A 306 7.36 -13.24 -32.04
C ARG A 306 5.96 -13.65 -31.57
N VAL A 307 5.92 -14.16 -30.35
CA VAL A 307 4.67 -14.34 -29.61
C VAL A 307 4.65 -13.31 -28.49
N TYR A 308 3.53 -12.60 -28.37
CA TYR A 308 3.26 -11.61 -27.34
C TYR A 308 2.24 -12.15 -26.36
N SER A 309 2.40 -11.85 -25.08
CA SER A 309 1.45 -12.21 -24.05
C SER A 309 1.42 -11.16 -22.94
N ALA A 310 0.65 -11.42 -21.88
CA ALA A 310 0.61 -10.54 -20.71
C ALA A 310 0.80 -11.33 -19.41
N ARG A 311 1.38 -10.63 -18.43
CA ARG A 311 1.40 -11.00 -17.02
C ARG A 311 0.87 -9.82 -16.22
N VAL A 312 -0.22 -10.06 -15.48
CA VAL A 312 -0.87 -9.06 -14.64
C VAL A 312 -0.74 -9.45 -13.17
N ASN A 313 -0.48 -8.47 -12.33
CA ASN A 313 -0.25 -8.66 -10.91
C ASN A 313 -1.14 -7.69 -10.13
N THR A 314 -1.63 -8.10 -8.96
CA THR A 314 -2.39 -7.19 -8.10
C THR A 314 -1.48 -6.12 -7.51
N ARG A 315 -2.00 -4.90 -7.35
CA ARG A 315 -1.33 -3.84 -6.57
C ARG A 315 -1.49 -4.06 -5.08
N LYS A 316 -2.61 -4.66 -4.68
CA LYS A 316 -2.83 -5.11 -3.30
C LYS A 316 -2.06 -6.40 -3.05
N ASN A 317 -1.70 -6.61 -1.80
CA ASN A 317 -1.02 -7.80 -1.33
C ASN A 317 -1.60 -8.22 0.02
N TRP A 318 -1.49 -9.50 0.33
CA TRP A 318 -2.09 -10.09 1.52
C TRP A 318 -1.14 -11.06 2.19
N THR A 319 -1.26 -11.18 3.50
CA THR A 319 -0.67 -12.27 4.28
C THR A 319 -1.83 -13.11 4.83
N TYR A 320 -1.88 -14.38 4.43
CA TYR A 320 -2.94 -15.33 4.75
C TYR A 320 -4.30 -14.93 4.14
N GLY A 321 -5.17 -15.90 4.01
CA GLY A 321 -6.52 -15.73 3.48
C GLY A 321 -6.99 -16.93 2.67
N TYR A 322 -8.17 -16.76 2.10
CA TYR A 322 -8.72 -17.65 1.08
C TYR A 322 -8.79 -16.86 -0.24
N PHE A 323 -8.14 -17.37 -1.26
CA PHE A 323 -8.01 -16.73 -2.57
C PHE A 323 -8.68 -17.63 -3.59
N GLU A 324 -9.56 -17.10 -4.40
CA GLU A 324 -10.30 -17.88 -5.41
C GLU A 324 -10.33 -17.15 -6.73
N ALA A 325 -10.13 -17.90 -7.81
CA ALA A 325 -10.39 -17.43 -9.16
C ALA A 325 -11.18 -18.48 -9.94
N ARG A 326 -12.08 -18.03 -10.83
CA ARG A 326 -12.79 -18.89 -11.78
C ARG A 326 -12.19 -18.69 -13.16
N LEU A 327 -11.57 -19.76 -13.66
CA LEU A 327 -10.66 -19.72 -14.79
C LEU A 327 -11.05 -20.76 -15.84
N LYS A 328 -10.88 -20.38 -17.13
CA LYS A 328 -10.95 -21.31 -18.27
C LYS A 328 -9.61 -21.29 -18.98
N LEU A 329 -8.96 -22.44 -19.01
CA LEU A 329 -7.58 -22.57 -19.45
C LEU A 329 -7.46 -22.59 -20.98
N PRO A 330 -6.36 -22.03 -21.54
CA PRO A 330 -6.12 -22.03 -22.98
C PRO A 330 -5.83 -23.43 -23.52
N LYS A 331 -6.26 -23.68 -24.76
CA LYS A 331 -5.91 -24.88 -25.48
C LYS A 331 -4.61 -24.70 -26.27
N GLY A 332 -3.91 -25.80 -26.47
CA GLY A 332 -2.82 -25.88 -27.42
C GLY A 332 -1.45 -26.12 -26.79
N LYS A 333 -0.68 -26.93 -27.52
CA LYS A 333 0.67 -27.30 -27.12
C LYS A 333 1.61 -26.09 -27.18
N GLY A 334 2.16 -25.74 -26.04
CA GLY A 334 2.98 -24.55 -25.84
C GLY A 334 2.40 -23.55 -24.86
N THR A 335 1.08 -23.59 -24.56
CA THR A 335 0.48 -22.73 -23.55
C THR A 335 0.87 -23.17 -22.13
N TRP A 336 1.11 -22.18 -21.28
CA TRP A 336 1.40 -22.36 -19.85
C TRP A 336 0.76 -21.21 -19.05
N PRO A 337 -0.56 -21.31 -18.77
CA PRO A 337 -1.25 -20.39 -17.89
C PRO A 337 -0.92 -20.67 -16.43
N ALA A 338 -0.90 -19.60 -15.60
CA ALA A 338 -0.73 -19.71 -14.17
C ALA A 338 -1.58 -18.70 -13.39
N PHE A 339 -2.04 -19.15 -12.23
CA PHE A 339 -2.62 -18.34 -11.14
C PHE A 339 -1.81 -18.65 -9.88
N TRP A 340 -1.06 -17.68 -9.40
CA TRP A 340 0.01 -17.90 -8.45
C TRP A 340 0.32 -16.65 -7.64
N MET A 341 1.26 -16.74 -6.68
CA MET A 341 1.61 -15.64 -5.78
C MET A 341 3.12 -15.55 -5.56
N MET A 342 3.60 -14.30 -5.47
CA MET A 342 4.98 -13.99 -5.09
C MET A 342 4.99 -12.96 -3.95
N PRO A 343 6.08 -12.92 -3.12
CA PRO A 343 6.22 -11.90 -2.11
C PRO A 343 6.25 -10.49 -2.74
N SER A 344 5.46 -9.58 -2.20
CA SER A 344 5.38 -8.19 -2.66
C SER A 344 6.70 -7.41 -2.47
N VAL A 345 7.55 -7.87 -1.54
CA VAL A 345 8.91 -7.37 -1.37
C VAL A 345 9.88 -8.46 -1.80
N TRP A 346 10.59 -8.20 -2.90
CA TRP A 346 11.54 -9.15 -3.45
C TRP A 346 12.67 -9.46 -2.46
N SER A 347 12.87 -10.73 -2.15
CA SER A 347 13.93 -11.21 -1.26
C SER A 347 14.78 -12.33 -1.89
N GLY A 348 14.73 -12.45 -3.22
CA GLY A 348 15.39 -13.51 -3.99
C GLY A 348 14.51 -14.76 -4.14
N TRP A 349 14.67 -15.45 -5.24
CA TRP A 349 14.03 -16.74 -5.51
C TRP A 349 15.05 -17.87 -5.35
N PRO A 350 14.70 -19.01 -4.70
CA PRO A 350 13.38 -19.34 -4.11
C PRO A 350 13.25 -18.92 -2.63
N ASP A 351 14.21 -18.20 -2.06
CA ASP A 351 14.27 -17.85 -0.62
C ASP A 351 13.05 -17.03 -0.17
N GLY A 352 12.48 -16.22 -1.06
CA GLY A 352 11.29 -15.42 -0.82
C GLY A 352 9.99 -16.20 -0.70
N GLY A 353 9.96 -17.41 -1.23
CA GLY A 353 8.75 -18.22 -1.36
C GLY A 353 7.97 -17.92 -2.65
N GLU A 354 7.21 -18.92 -3.12
CA GLU A 354 6.28 -18.87 -4.24
C GLU A 354 5.13 -19.83 -3.96
N ILE A 355 3.90 -19.45 -4.26
CA ILE A 355 2.71 -20.30 -4.09
C ILE A 355 2.00 -20.38 -5.45
N ASP A 356 2.02 -21.56 -6.08
CA ASP A 356 1.35 -21.82 -7.34
C ASP A 356 -0.01 -22.45 -7.05
N ILE A 357 -1.05 -21.64 -7.16
CA ILE A 357 -2.44 -22.08 -6.89
C ILE A 357 -2.91 -22.98 -7.99
N MET A 358 -2.66 -22.59 -9.23
CA MET A 358 -2.97 -23.36 -10.44
C MET A 358 -1.89 -23.12 -11.50
N GLU A 359 -1.34 -24.20 -12.00
CA GLU A 359 -0.56 -24.23 -13.22
C GLU A 359 -1.05 -25.32 -14.16
N HIS A 360 -0.97 -25.06 -15.47
CA HIS A 360 -1.33 -26.00 -16.51
C HIS A 360 -0.38 -25.85 -17.70
N VAL A 361 -0.09 -26.97 -18.40
CA VAL A 361 0.61 -26.94 -19.67
C VAL A 361 -0.24 -27.60 -20.74
N GLY A 362 -0.48 -26.89 -21.84
CA GLY A 362 -1.37 -27.36 -22.91
C GLY A 362 -0.92 -28.64 -23.63
N CYS A 363 0.32 -29.09 -23.40
CA CYS A 363 0.82 -30.38 -23.87
C CYS A 363 0.36 -31.58 -23.00
N VAL A 364 -0.23 -31.31 -21.81
CA VAL A 364 -0.89 -32.29 -20.91
C VAL A 364 -2.31 -31.81 -20.62
N PRO A 365 -3.24 -31.98 -21.58
CA PRO A 365 -4.46 -31.18 -21.70
C PRO A 365 -5.51 -31.42 -20.61
N THR A 366 -5.36 -32.40 -19.76
CA THR A 366 -6.33 -32.70 -18.67
C THR A 366 -5.78 -32.50 -17.29
N GLU A 367 -4.51 -32.10 -17.13
CA GLU A 367 -3.87 -32.06 -15.82
C GLU A 367 -3.64 -30.62 -15.36
N VAL A 368 -3.94 -30.36 -14.12
CA VAL A 368 -3.55 -29.13 -13.40
C VAL A 368 -2.69 -29.49 -12.20
N SER A 369 -1.79 -28.61 -11.83
CA SER A 369 -0.93 -28.76 -10.65
C SER A 369 -0.98 -27.55 -9.74
N SER A 370 -0.60 -27.79 -8.50
CA SER A 370 -0.32 -26.75 -7.49
C SER A 370 1.01 -27.08 -6.84
N SER A 371 1.76 -26.03 -6.49
CA SER A 371 3.11 -26.18 -5.92
C SER A 371 3.42 -25.10 -4.88
N ILE A 372 4.44 -25.34 -4.07
CA ILE A 372 5.18 -24.28 -3.38
C ILE A 372 6.67 -24.39 -3.70
N HIS A 373 7.32 -23.22 -3.77
CA HIS A 373 8.76 -23.14 -3.84
C HIS A 373 9.29 -22.31 -2.67
N CYS A 374 10.34 -22.83 -2.04
CA CYS A 374 11.06 -22.15 -0.98
C CYS A 374 12.51 -22.68 -0.96
N LYS A 375 13.38 -22.11 -0.15
CA LYS A 375 14.81 -22.46 -0.14
C LYS A 375 15.09 -23.96 0.01
N SER A 376 14.30 -24.69 0.81
CA SER A 376 14.45 -26.14 0.99
C SER A 376 13.77 -26.96 -0.11
N TYR A 377 12.78 -26.39 -0.80
CA TYR A 377 11.92 -27.11 -1.73
C TYR A 377 11.65 -26.27 -2.98
N TYR A 378 12.32 -26.59 -4.10
CA TYR A 378 12.09 -25.93 -5.39
C TYR A 378 12.51 -26.79 -6.58
N HIS A 379 11.96 -26.49 -7.77
CA HIS A 379 12.04 -27.36 -8.93
C HIS A 379 13.48 -27.58 -9.43
N ALA A 380 14.36 -26.56 -9.40
CA ALA A 380 15.69 -26.67 -9.95
C ALA A 380 16.59 -27.71 -9.23
N ILE A 381 16.24 -28.10 -7.99
CA ILE A 381 16.88 -29.19 -7.27
C ILE A 381 15.95 -30.42 -7.10
N GLY A 382 14.80 -30.42 -7.75
CA GLY A 382 13.85 -31.54 -7.76
C GLY A 382 13.18 -31.82 -6.40
N THR A 383 13.05 -30.81 -5.55
CA THR A 383 12.50 -30.98 -4.18
C THR A 383 11.21 -30.21 -3.92
N GLN A 384 10.67 -29.48 -4.91
CA GLN A 384 9.43 -28.73 -4.75
C GLN A 384 8.31 -29.60 -4.19
N LYS A 385 7.43 -28.99 -3.41
CA LYS A 385 6.22 -29.66 -2.96
C LYS A 385 5.13 -29.36 -3.98
N THR A 386 4.62 -30.42 -4.60
CA THR A 386 3.65 -30.31 -5.71
C THR A 386 2.63 -31.45 -5.65
N ALA A 387 1.45 -31.18 -6.17
CA ALA A 387 0.45 -32.20 -6.49
C ALA A 387 -0.20 -31.85 -7.84
N ALA A 388 -0.55 -32.89 -8.58
CA ALA A 388 -1.26 -32.76 -9.84
C ALA A 388 -2.51 -33.63 -9.88
N ARG A 389 -3.53 -33.18 -10.61
CA ARG A 389 -4.78 -33.91 -10.78
C ARG A 389 -5.29 -33.76 -12.22
N LYS A 390 -5.86 -34.86 -12.74
CA LYS A 390 -6.60 -34.83 -14.00
C LYS A 390 -8.01 -34.29 -13.76
N ILE A 391 -8.35 -33.24 -14.46
CA ILE A 391 -9.64 -32.55 -14.44
C ILE A 391 -10.24 -32.65 -15.86
N PRO A 392 -11.28 -33.46 -16.07
CA PRO A 392 -11.95 -33.48 -17.35
C PRO A 392 -12.54 -32.11 -17.71
N GLY A 393 -12.37 -31.66 -18.95
CA GLY A 393 -12.95 -30.40 -19.41
C GLY A 393 -12.20 -29.14 -18.99
N VAL A 394 -11.03 -29.25 -18.33
CA VAL A 394 -10.29 -28.12 -17.76
C VAL A 394 -9.98 -26.97 -18.75
N MET A 395 -9.95 -27.26 -20.04
CA MET A 395 -9.78 -26.27 -21.12
C MET A 395 -11.07 -25.95 -21.86
N ASP A 396 -12.19 -26.58 -21.51
CA ASP A 396 -13.47 -26.46 -22.24
C ASP A 396 -14.46 -25.56 -21.50
N GLU A 397 -14.40 -25.56 -20.17
CA GLU A 397 -15.31 -24.84 -19.28
C GLU A 397 -14.55 -24.13 -18.17
N PHE A 398 -15.26 -23.28 -17.43
CA PHE A 398 -14.71 -22.60 -16.27
C PHE A 398 -14.70 -23.53 -15.05
N HIS A 399 -13.58 -23.55 -14.35
CA HIS A 399 -13.41 -24.22 -13.06
C HIS A 399 -12.99 -23.20 -11.99
N THR A 400 -13.31 -23.48 -10.72
CA THR A 400 -12.83 -22.68 -9.60
C THR A 400 -11.50 -23.25 -9.08
N TYR A 401 -10.54 -22.35 -8.86
CA TYR A 401 -9.24 -22.65 -8.30
C TYR A 401 -9.06 -21.80 -7.06
N ALA A 402 -8.75 -22.44 -5.93
CA ALA A 402 -8.65 -21.70 -4.67
C ALA A 402 -7.44 -22.11 -3.85
N LEU A 403 -7.00 -21.16 -3.01
CA LEU A 403 -5.95 -21.29 -2.02
C LEU A 403 -6.52 -20.96 -0.63
N GLU A 404 -6.36 -21.84 0.32
CA GLU A 404 -6.46 -21.53 1.75
C GLU A 404 -5.04 -21.45 2.33
N TRP A 405 -4.64 -20.26 2.69
CA TRP A 405 -3.33 -19.98 3.24
C TRP A 405 -3.47 -19.42 4.66
N THR A 406 -2.97 -20.19 5.62
CA THR A 406 -3.01 -19.87 7.06
C THR A 406 -1.59 -19.77 7.63
N PRO A 407 -1.38 -19.33 8.88
CA PRO A 407 -0.09 -19.42 9.52
C PRO A 407 0.48 -20.85 9.59
N GLU A 408 -0.37 -21.89 9.53
CA GLU A 408 0.01 -23.27 9.74
C GLU A 408 0.25 -24.04 8.45
N TYR A 409 -0.57 -23.77 7.41
CA TYR A 409 -0.56 -24.59 6.19
C TYR A 409 -0.98 -23.80 4.94
N ILE A 410 -0.69 -24.39 3.81
CA ILE A 410 -1.16 -24.01 2.49
C ILE A 410 -1.96 -25.18 1.92
N LYS A 411 -3.20 -24.91 1.48
CA LYS A 411 -4.05 -25.87 0.75
C LYS A 411 -4.55 -25.24 -0.52
N THR A 412 -4.60 -26.02 -1.59
CA THR A 412 -5.26 -25.59 -2.82
C THR A 412 -6.43 -26.51 -3.17
N TYR A 413 -7.36 -25.97 -3.93
CA TYR A 413 -8.60 -26.63 -4.30
C TYR A 413 -8.90 -26.43 -5.77
N VAL A 414 -9.55 -27.41 -6.40
CA VAL A 414 -10.21 -27.30 -7.70
C VAL A 414 -11.65 -27.73 -7.54
N ASP A 415 -12.62 -26.87 -7.88
CA ASP A 415 -14.06 -27.08 -7.70
C ASP A 415 -14.41 -27.56 -6.27
N GLY A 416 -13.84 -26.88 -5.28
CA GLY A 416 -14.02 -27.19 -3.87
C GLY A 416 -13.35 -28.48 -3.38
N LYS A 417 -12.67 -29.23 -4.25
CA LYS A 417 -11.95 -30.46 -3.89
C LYS A 417 -10.47 -30.19 -3.69
N GLN A 418 -9.91 -30.53 -2.52
CA GLN A 418 -8.50 -30.33 -2.22
C GLN A 418 -7.61 -30.98 -3.30
N LEU A 419 -6.70 -30.18 -3.86
CA LEU A 419 -5.67 -30.64 -4.79
C LEU A 419 -4.34 -30.85 -4.08
N PHE A 420 -3.88 -29.86 -3.32
CA PHE A 420 -2.55 -29.82 -2.69
C PHE A 420 -2.67 -29.47 -1.20
N TYR A 421 -1.70 -29.91 -0.43
CA TYR A 421 -1.54 -29.56 0.98
C TYR A 421 -0.05 -29.51 1.35
N TYR A 422 0.34 -28.45 2.02
CA TYR A 422 1.67 -28.30 2.59
C TYR A 422 1.62 -27.73 4.01
N ASN A 423 2.20 -28.48 4.96
CA ASN A 423 2.55 -28.01 6.29
C ASN A 423 4.01 -28.43 6.55
N PRO A 424 4.92 -27.51 6.85
CA PRO A 424 6.33 -27.87 7.08
C PRO A 424 6.57 -28.81 8.26
N GLU A 425 5.63 -28.86 9.25
CA GLU A 425 5.74 -29.77 10.38
C GLU A 425 5.56 -31.25 9.99
N ASP A 426 5.00 -31.53 8.81
CA ASP A 426 4.87 -32.89 8.28
C ASP A 426 6.19 -33.43 7.70
N TYR A 427 7.25 -32.61 7.70
CA TYR A 427 8.54 -32.96 7.13
C TYR A 427 9.67 -32.86 8.16
N SER A 428 10.72 -33.64 7.97
CA SER A 428 11.84 -33.76 8.93
C SER A 428 12.58 -32.46 9.25
N GLN A 429 12.50 -31.45 8.37
CA GLN A 429 13.13 -30.15 8.61
C GLN A 429 12.28 -29.24 9.52
N GLY A 430 11.00 -29.54 9.71
CA GLY A 430 10.05 -28.72 10.46
C GLY A 430 9.93 -27.29 9.91
N ARG A 431 9.28 -26.42 10.67
CA ARG A 431 9.08 -25.01 10.33
C ARG A 431 10.33 -24.19 10.63
N ASN A 432 10.85 -23.52 9.61
CA ASN A 432 11.94 -22.55 9.71
C ASN A 432 11.94 -21.63 8.47
N ALA A 433 12.81 -20.61 8.43
CA ALA A 433 12.83 -19.64 7.34
C ALA A 433 13.10 -20.26 5.94
N ASN A 434 13.71 -21.44 5.87
CA ASN A 434 13.99 -22.12 4.59
C ASN A 434 12.81 -22.98 4.10
N THR A 435 11.93 -23.39 5.01
CA THR A 435 10.77 -24.26 4.72
C THR A 435 9.46 -23.47 4.72
N TRP A 436 9.40 -22.32 5.40
CA TRP A 436 8.21 -21.50 5.54
C TRP A 436 8.51 -20.00 5.42
N PRO A 437 8.81 -19.47 4.23
CA PRO A 437 8.91 -18.03 3.99
C PRO A 437 7.53 -17.35 3.75
N PHE A 438 6.42 -18.03 4.01
CA PHE A 438 5.04 -17.65 3.72
C PHE A 438 4.37 -16.95 4.90
N ASP A 439 5.06 -16.02 5.56
CA ASP A 439 4.60 -15.23 6.72
C ASP A 439 4.67 -13.72 6.46
N LYS A 440 4.66 -13.33 5.20
CA LYS A 440 4.77 -11.95 4.72
C LYS A 440 3.78 -11.69 3.59
N PRO A 441 3.56 -10.43 3.18
CA PRO A 441 2.61 -10.13 2.11
C PRO A 441 3.05 -10.67 0.75
N PHE A 442 2.11 -11.27 0.02
CA PHE A 442 2.24 -11.74 -1.37
C PHE A 442 1.21 -11.04 -2.25
N GLU A 443 1.57 -10.79 -3.50
CA GLU A 443 0.69 -10.34 -4.57
C GLU A 443 0.24 -11.52 -5.44
N LEU A 444 -0.99 -11.44 -5.97
CA LEU A 444 -1.52 -12.40 -6.94
C LEU A 444 -0.99 -12.09 -8.34
N LYS A 445 -0.75 -13.14 -9.09
CA LYS A 445 -0.28 -13.08 -10.48
C LYS A 445 -1.12 -13.98 -11.39
N LEU A 446 -1.43 -13.46 -12.56
CA LEU A 446 -2.08 -14.18 -13.66
C LEU A 446 -1.26 -13.97 -14.93
N ASN A 447 -0.88 -15.04 -15.59
CA ASN A 447 -0.15 -14.94 -16.85
C ASN A 447 -0.44 -16.11 -17.80
N LEU A 448 -0.15 -15.90 -19.07
CA LEU A 448 -0.07 -16.94 -20.05
C LEU A 448 1.32 -16.96 -20.66
N ALA A 449 2.17 -17.88 -20.21
CA ALA A 449 3.46 -18.14 -20.82
C ALA A 449 3.30 -18.98 -22.09
N TRP A 450 4.28 -18.91 -22.97
CA TRP A 450 4.37 -19.66 -24.21
C TRP A 450 5.69 -20.38 -24.33
N GLY A 451 5.65 -21.70 -24.51
CA GLY A 451 6.85 -22.53 -24.59
C GLY A 451 7.59 -22.64 -23.27
N GLY A 452 8.89 -22.43 -23.28
CA GLY A 452 9.75 -22.58 -22.11
C GLY A 452 10.03 -24.04 -21.72
N ASP A 453 10.66 -24.20 -20.57
CA ASP A 453 11.15 -25.51 -20.11
C ASP A 453 10.02 -26.49 -19.84
N TRP A 454 8.87 -26.02 -19.39
CA TRP A 454 7.73 -26.86 -19.10
C TRP A 454 6.62 -26.76 -20.17
N GLY A 455 6.12 -25.56 -20.48
CA GLY A 455 5.10 -25.39 -21.53
C GLY A 455 5.54 -25.89 -22.89
N GLY A 456 6.84 -25.78 -23.17
CA GLY A 456 7.49 -26.25 -24.41
C GLY A 456 8.16 -27.62 -24.36
N MET A 457 8.02 -28.39 -23.27
CA MET A 457 8.78 -29.65 -23.06
C MET A 457 8.58 -30.71 -24.17
N TYR A 458 7.46 -30.63 -24.90
CA TYR A 458 7.21 -31.45 -26.11
C TYR A 458 7.14 -30.63 -27.42
N GLY A 459 7.74 -29.42 -27.39
CA GLY A 459 7.67 -28.43 -28.45
C GLY A 459 6.43 -27.56 -28.36
N VAL A 460 6.24 -26.66 -29.31
CA VAL A 460 5.10 -25.74 -29.39
C VAL A 460 4.35 -25.96 -30.71
N ASP A 461 3.04 -25.70 -30.73
CA ASP A 461 2.21 -25.71 -31.92
C ASP A 461 1.61 -24.31 -32.13
N GLU A 462 2.26 -23.52 -32.97
CA GLU A 462 1.84 -22.15 -33.25
C GLU A 462 0.48 -22.05 -33.96
N SER A 463 -0.06 -23.17 -34.47
CA SER A 463 -1.39 -23.19 -35.13
C SER A 463 -2.53 -22.97 -34.10
N CYS A 464 -2.27 -23.13 -32.80
CA CYS A 464 -3.24 -22.86 -31.75
C CYS A 464 -3.31 -21.38 -31.36
N LEU A 465 -2.44 -20.54 -31.90
CA LEU A 465 -2.43 -19.11 -31.61
C LEU A 465 -3.43 -18.34 -32.50
N PRO A 466 -4.19 -17.35 -31.99
CA PRO A 466 -4.12 -16.86 -30.61
C PRO A 466 -4.73 -17.83 -29.61
N ALA A 467 -4.05 -18.08 -28.49
CA ALA A 467 -4.57 -18.85 -27.38
C ALA A 467 -5.05 -17.90 -26.28
N THR A 468 -6.18 -18.21 -25.65
CA THR A 468 -6.80 -17.32 -24.65
C THR A 468 -6.96 -18.03 -23.33
N TYR A 469 -6.50 -17.38 -22.26
CA TYR A 469 -6.75 -17.68 -20.86
C TYR A 469 -7.84 -16.73 -20.38
N GLU A 470 -8.99 -17.24 -19.96
CA GLU A 470 -10.14 -16.46 -19.55
C GLU A 470 -10.30 -16.52 -18.04
N ILE A 471 -10.49 -15.37 -17.41
CA ILE A 471 -10.66 -15.19 -15.96
C ILE A 471 -12.01 -14.52 -15.75
N ASP A 472 -12.94 -15.22 -15.10
CA ASP A 472 -14.29 -14.73 -14.81
C ASP A 472 -14.28 -13.79 -13.60
N TYR A 473 -13.62 -14.23 -12.54
CA TYR A 473 -13.39 -13.38 -11.35
C TYR A 473 -12.12 -13.79 -10.60
N VAL A 474 -11.66 -12.87 -9.75
CA VAL A 474 -10.69 -13.12 -8.69
C VAL A 474 -11.23 -12.54 -7.38
N ARG A 475 -11.23 -13.33 -6.31
CA ARG A 475 -11.78 -12.96 -5.00
C ARG A 475 -10.80 -13.30 -3.88
N VAL A 476 -10.72 -12.42 -2.88
CA VAL A 476 -9.86 -12.60 -1.71
C VAL A 476 -10.70 -12.45 -0.45
N PHE A 477 -10.56 -13.42 0.45
CA PHE A 477 -11.27 -13.46 1.72
C PHE A 477 -10.25 -13.57 2.85
N GLN A 478 -10.50 -12.87 3.96
CA GLN A 478 -9.69 -12.96 5.18
C GLN A 478 -10.56 -13.20 6.42
N LYS A 479 -9.96 -13.73 7.48
CA LYS A 479 -10.65 -13.98 8.78
C LYS A 479 -10.78 -12.71 9.59
#